data_b5dc1fefd869ac7d2585c92be420e39c
#
_entry.id   b5dc1fefd869ac7d2585c92be420e39c
#
_cell.length_a   1.000
_cell.length_b   1.000
_cell.length_c   1.000
_cell.angle_alpha   90.00
_cell.angle_beta   90.00
_cell.angle_gamma   90.00
#
_symmetry.space_group_name_H-M   'P 1'
#
loop_
_entity.id
_entity.type
_entity.pdbx_description
1 polymer ?
#
loop_
_entity_poly.entity_id
_entity_poly.type
_entity_poly.pdbx_seq_one_letter_code
_entity_poly.pdbx_strand_id
1 'polypeptide(L)'
;LAKDNEVIDPQLRTAMEMAPSATQWPNNDYARVLDIGDITIKPDGTVVGTYREIFKLFNERARRLAEVSIPYNASYQSVRVIQARTIKPDGKIMGLRGTDMRNTSMFNDYPLYDDTMSLGFSMPGVEDGCLIDYTFQEITRPVLMPGEFWQYWTFDGTDPVMLSRFTVHIPSDKAIHYQVFNDPNLHPKITLSSDGKVRNYVFEERNLKPIVIEPAMPGMNEVKKWLEISSMDTWQQIAAWYWALSKPEAVPDDSLRSEVNQLIAGKTSEPEKAAAIYAFVADKVRYVGLEFGLSAFRPHSATEVLQNLYGDCKDKATLLITMLNVAGIRAWPALLESGDNSLIHNQLPTLSSFNHCIAVAFVDNSEVWLDATSASCAYGDIPVSDRGAEAMVIRDGVGQFEMIPEYTPDQSGLDSVVNVQLNGNGGANIETSATMLGAESQQWRETARNLTPDQRLQLMQQWAQSVSTGATLQKWSLPDGSVGNGNFSIQMSLSAPHLAKTTVHFMLIPAAIGLNDSNAHNPFVQDTRVWPIVVSNPMTEHSVTTINLPSGYEIEELPPDVSLSTALFEYRRTTVESPDKRKLVISVTSISKNGVIPPALYTQVKDYYNAILHANGDLIIMKKTG
;
A
#
# COMPACT_ATOMS: atom_id res chain seq x y z
N LEU A 1 -33.57 -8.63 20.52
CA LEU A 1 -32.61 -7.55 20.87
C LEU A 1 -33.00 -6.79 22.16
N ALA A 2 -34.24 -6.37 22.39
CA ALA A 2 -34.53 -5.47 23.51
C ALA A 2 -34.47 -6.12 24.90
N LYS A 3 -34.80 -7.40 25.07
CA LYS A 3 -34.74 -8.10 26.37
C LYS A 3 -33.34 -8.60 26.74
N ASP A 4 -32.54 -8.99 25.75
CA ASP A 4 -31.21 -9.55 25.97
C ASP A 4 -30.15 -8.45 26.24
N ASN A 5 -30.42 -7.22 25.84
CA ASN A 5 -29.50 -6.09 26.04
C ASN A 5 -29.39 -5.64 27.51
N GLU A 6 -30.36 -5.94 28.36
CA GLU A 6 -30.39 -5.47 29.77
C GLU A 6 -29.72 -6.45 30.74
N VAL A 7 -29.38 -7.68 30.31
CA VAL A 7 -28.85 -8.74 31.18
C VAL A 7 -27.31 -8.65 31.21
N ILE A 8 -26.74 -8.55 32.41
CA ILE A 8 -25.30 -8.70 32.63
C ILE A 8 -24.97 -10.20 32.64
N ASP A 9 -24.57 -10.70 31.48
CA ASP A 9 -24.11 -12.09 31.33
C ASP A 9 -22.71 -12.28 31.93
N PRO A 10 -22.25 -13.54 32.15
CA PRO A 10 -20.96 -13.82 32.79
C PRO A 10 -19.75 -13.23 32.04
N GLN A 11 -19.77 -13.18 30.70
CA GLN A 11 -18.67 -12.63 29.92
C GLN A 11 -18.61 -11.10 30.09
N LEU A 12 -19.76 -10.39 30.06
CA LEU A 12 -19.78 -8.95 30.33
C LEU A 12 -19.28 -8.65 31.74
N ARG A 13 -19.68 -9.43 32.75
CA ARG A 13 -19.19 -9.25 34.12
C ARG A 13 -17.68 -9.37 34.17
N THR A 14 -17.11 -10.42 33.57
CA THR A 14 -15.66 -10.60 33.45
C THR A 14 -15.00 -9.40 32.74
N ALA A 15 -15.60 -8.93 31.64
CA ALA A 15 -15.09 -7.77 30.92
C ALA A 15 -15.09 -6.49 31.78
N MET A 16 -16.16 -6.25 32.55
CA MET A 16 -16.22 -5.10 33.47
C MET A 16 -15.14 -5.15 34.54
N GLU A 17 -14.82 -6.34 35.05
CA GLU A 17 -13.74 -6.56 36.03
C GLU A 17 -12.34 -6.41 35.41
N MET A 18 -12.16 -6.81 34.16
CA MET A 18 -10.89 -6.75 33.43
C MET A 18 -10.65 -5.38 32.79
N ALA A 19 -11.67 -4.53 32.66
CA ALA A 19 -11.56 -3.27 31.93
C ALA A 19 -10.52 -2.33 32.54
N PRO A 20 -9.48 -1.95 31.78
CA PRO A 20 -8.40 -1.12 32.30
C PRO A 20 -8.84 0.34 32.46
N SER A 21 -8.10 1.09 33.25
CA SER A 21 -8.26 2.53 33.35
C SER A 21 -7.42 3.26 32.29
N ALA A 22 -7.82 4.48 31.94
CA ALA A 22 -7.06 5.34 31.03
C ALA A 22 -5.62 5.62 31.53
N THR A 23 -5.40 5.60 32.84
CA THR A 23 -4.07 5.81 33.43
C THR A 23 -3.09 4.66 33.20
N GLN A 24 -3.60 3.45 32.93
CA GLN A 24 -2.76 2.30 32.56
C GLN A 24 -2.26 2.38 31.12
N TRP A 25 -3.01 3.09 30.26
CA TRP A 25 -2.72 3.24 28.82
C TRP A 25 -2.85 4.71 28.39
N PRO A 26 -1.97 5.61 28.86
CA PRO A 26 -2.12 7.06 28.66
C PRO A 26 -2.01 7.51 27.20
N ASN A 27 -1.40 6.71 26.34
CA ASN A 27 -1.21 7.02 24.92
C ASN A 27 -2.30 6.41 24.02
N ASN A 28 -3.26 5.66 24.58
CA ASN A 28 -4.34 5.03 23.84
C ASN A 28 -5.68 5.70 24.13
N ASP A 29 -6.55 5.73 23.15
CA ASP A 29 -7.90 6.30 23.27
C ASP A 29 -8.90 5.31 23.89
N TYR A 30 -8.62 4.01 23.75
CA TYR A 30 -9.46 2.90 24.20
C TYR A 30 -8.63 1.63 24.43
N ALA A 31 -9.26 0.62 24.99
CA ALA A 31 -8.74 -0.75 25.04
C ALA A 31 -9.81 -1.73 24.58
N ARG A 32 -9.41 -2.78 23.89
CA ARG A 32 -10.23 -3.93 23.57
C ARG A 32 -10.22 -4.89 24.77
N VAL A 33 -11.33 -4.96 25.47
CA VAL A 33 -11.44 -5.75 26.69
C VAL A 33 -11.71 -7.22 26.37
N LEU A 34 -12.63 -7.49 25.43
CA LEU A 34 -12.87 -8.81 24.88
C LEU A 34 -12.89 -8.74 23.34
N ASP A 35 -12.26 -9.74 22.74
CA ASP A 35 -12.27 -10.00 21.32
C ASP A 35 -12.44 -11.52 21.14
N ILE A 36 -13.66 -11.97 20.93
CA ILE A 36 -14.00 -13.39 20.95
C ILE A 36 -14.64 -13.80 19.63
N GLY A 37 -14.04 -14.78 18.96
CA GLY A 37 -14.63 -15.52 17.85
C GLY A 37 -14.90 -16.96 18.23
N ASP A 38 -16.09 -17.44 17.93
CA ASP A 38 -16.51 -18.82 18.12
C ASP A 38 -17.16 -19.31 16.83
N ILE A 39 -16.47 -20.19 16.10
CA ILE A 39 -16.94 -20.68 14.80
C ILE A 39 -17.22 -22.18 14.83
N THR A 40 -18.28 -22.55 14.15
CA THR A 40 -18.63 -23.96 13.87
C THR A 40 -18.58 -24.23 12.37
N ILE A 41 -17.75 -25.18 11.98
CA ILE A 41 -17.63 -25.65 10.61
C ILE A 41 -18.52 -26.88 10.43
N LYS A 42 -19.48 -26.79 9.50
CA LYS A 42 -20.41 -27.85 9.19
C LYS A 42 -19.80 -28.87 8.22
N PRO A 43 -20.38 -30.09 8.11
CA PRO A 43 -19.90 -31.13 7.17
C PRO A 43 -19.83 -30.67 5.71
N ASP A 44 -20.71 -29.72 5.29
CA ASP A 44 -20.77 -29.17 3.92
C ASP A 44 -19.79 -28.02 3.68
N GLY A 45 -18.94 -27.65 4.68
CA GLY A 45 -18.03 -26.53 4.62
C GLY A 45 -18.65 -25.19 5.02
N THR A 46 -19.94 -25.12 5.34
CA THR A 46 -20.56 -23.89 5.87
C THR A 46 -19.94 -23.53 7.21
N VAL A 47 -19.49 -22.27 7.35
CA VAL A 47 -18.98 -21.71 8.60
C VAL A 47 -20.07 -20.86 9.26
N VAL A 48 -20.35 -21.13 10.53
CA VAL A 48 -21.23 -20.31 11.37
C VAL A 48 -20.39 -19.71 12.49
N GLY A 49 -20.12 -18.43 12.42
CA GLY A 49 -19.32 -17.68 13.40
C GLY A 49 -20.19 -16.83 14.30
N THR A 50 -19.86 -16.76 15.57
CA THR A 50 -20.38 -15.79 16.53
C THR A 50 -19.21 -14.98 17.07
N TYR A 51 -19.27 -13.69 16.91
CA TYR A 51 -18.19 -12.76 17.27
C TYR A 51 -18.70 -11.77 18.30
N ARG A 52 -17.89 -11.54 19.34
CA ARG A 52 -18.20 -10.56 20.38
C ARG A 52 -17.00 -9.68 20.64
N GLU A 53 -17.24 -8.37 20.57
CA GLU A 53 -16.25 -7.35 20.87
C GLU A 53 -16.74 -6.46 22.02
N ILE A 54 -15.84 -6.20 23.00
CA ILE A 54 -16.10 -5.26 24.09
C ILE A 54 -14.94 -4.28 24.17
N PHE A 55 -15.24 -2.98 24.02
CA PHE A 55 -14.26 -1.91 24.11
C PHE A 55 -14.49 -1.05 25.34
N LYS A 56 -13.43 -0.65 26.03
CA LYS A 56 -13.41 0.39 27.05
C LYS A 56 -12.91 1.68 26.44
N LEU A 57 -13.75 2.71 26.39
CA LEU A 57 -13.42 4.02 25.88
C LEU A 57 -12.78 4.86 26.98
N PHE A 58 -11.67 5.55 26.69
CA PHE A 58 -10.95 6.38 27.65
C PHE A 58 -11.26 7.87 27.49
N ASN A 59 -11.45 8.33 26.25
CA ASN A 59 -11.65 9.74 25.93
C ASN A 59 -12.57 9.93 24.70
N GLU A 60 -12.83 11.19 24.37
CA GLU A 60 -13.72 11.55 23.26
C GLU A 60 -13.28 11.05 21.88
N ARG A 61 -11.98 10.88 21.64
CA ARG A 61 -11.46 10.37 20.37
C ARG A 61 -11.88 8.93 20.13
N ALA A 62 -12.08 8.15 21.20
CA ALA A 62 -12.58 6.79 21.11
C ALA A 62 -14.07 6.71 20.72
N ARG A 63 -14.82 7.81 20.76
CA ARG A 63 -16.26 7.81 20.43
C ARG A 63 -16.54 7.43 18.99
N ARG A 64 -15.53 7.48 18.10
CA ARG A 64 -15.63 6.94 16.73
C ARG A 64 -15.99 5.45 16.70
N LEU A 65 -15.66 4.68 17.73
CA LEU A 65 -16.01 3.27 17.85
C LEU A 65 -17.52 3.04 18.07
N ALA A 66 -18.29 4.12 18.32
CA ALA A 66 -19.75 4.05 18.37
C ALA A 66 -20.35 3.74 17.00
N GLU A 67 -19.68 4.10 15.91
CA GLU A 67 -20.12 3.78 14.56
C GLU A 67 -19.55 2.41 14.17
N VAL A 68 -20.36 1.37 14.34
CA VAL A 68 -19.99 -0.01 14.02
C VAL A 68 -20.38 -0.32 12.58
N SER A 69 -19.45 -0.93 11.84
CA SER A 69 -19.64 -1.36 10.46
C SER A 69 -19.12 -2.79 10.32
N ILE A 70 -20.00 -3.74 10.02
CA ILE A 70 -19.66 -5.16 9.83
C ILE A 70 -19.76 -5.48 8.35
N PRO A 71 -18.62 -5.60 7.65
CA PRO A 71 -18.61 -5.94 6.23
C PRO A 71 -18.96 -7.41 6.01
N TYR A 72 -19.63 -7.71 4.91
CA TYR A 72 -19.91 -9.08 4.48
C TYR A 72 -20.22 -9.12 2.98
N ASN A 73 -19.91 -10.23 2.30
CA ASN A 73 -20.30 -10.43 0.91
C ASN A 73 -21.69 -11.09 0.84
N ALA A 74 -22.67 -10.35 0.30
CA ALA A 74 -24.07 -10.77 0.31
C ALA A 74 -24.37 -12.01 -0.55
N SER A 75 -23.49 -12.38 -1.50
CA SER A 75 -23.64 -13.57 -2.34
C SER A 75 -23.44 -14.87 -1.58
N TYR A 76 -22.52 -14.89 -0.61
CA TYR A 76 -22.20 -16.12 0.13
C TYR A 76 -22.15 -15.94 1.64
N GLN A 77 -22.25 -14.72 2.16
CA GLN A 77 -22.30 -14.42 3.58
C GLN A 77 -23.65 -13.82 3.99
N SER A 78 -23.98 -13.99 5.24
CA SER A 78 -25.08 -13.26 5.89
C SER A 78 -24.70 -12.92 7.32
N VAL A 79 -24.99 -11.68 7.74
CA VAL A 79 -24.66 -11.16 9.06
C VAL A 79 -25.92 -10.73 9.78
N ARG A 80 -25.98 -11.00 11.08
CA ARG A 80 -27.01 -10.48 11.98
C ARG A 80 -26.43 -10.06 13.32
N VAL A 81 -26.86 -8.95 13.86
CA VAL A 81 -26.53 -8.52 15.22
C VAL A 81 -27.40 -9.32 16.20
N ILE A 82 -26.76 -9.94 17.18
CA ILE A 82 -27.43 -10.67 18.27
C ILE A 82 -27.69 -9.71 19.43
N GLN A 83 -26.67 -8.88 19.77
CA GLN A 83 -26.71 -7.94 20.88
C GLN A 83 -25.83 -6.72 20.54
N ALA A 84 -26.27 -5.55 20.96
CA ALA A 84 -25.44 -4.34 20.91
C ALA A 84 -25.91 -3.36 21.99
N ARG A 85 -25.00 -2.90 22.86
CA ARG A 85 -25.32 -2.06 24.03
C ARG A 85 -24.12 -1.24 24.49
N THR A 86 -24.40 -0.13 25.13
CA THR A 86 -23.41 0.68 25.84
C THR A 86 -23.65 0.54 27.35
N ILE A 87 -22.61 0.27 28.09
CA ILE A 87 -22.60 0.27 29.55
C ILE A 87 -21.93 1.55 30.01
N LYS A 88 -22.68 2.43 30.61
CA LYS A 88 -22.23 3.73 31.11
C LYS A 88 -21.35 3.59 32.36
N PRO A 89 -20.53 4.60 32.72
CA PRO A 89 -19.70 4.56 33.92
C PRO A 89 -20.52 4.42 35.21
N ASP A 90 -21.78 4.86 35.21
CA ASP A 90 -22.72 4.70 36.36
C ASP A 90 -23.39 3.32 36.38
N GLY A 91 -23.06 2.42 35.44
CA GLY A 91 -23.63 1.09 35.32
C GLY A 91 -24.93 1.01 34.53
N LYS A 92 -25.46 2.12 34.03
CA LYS A 92 -26.66 2.13 33.20
C LYS A 92 -26.38 1.48 31.83
N ILE A 93 -27.26 0.58 31.43
CA ILE A 93 -27.18 -0.10 30.13
C ILE A 93 -28.15 0.58 29.14
N MET A 94 -27.61 0.85 27.93
CA MET A 94 -28.39 1.39 26.82
C MET A 94 -28.29 0.43 25.63
N GLY A 95 -29.36 -0.27 25.30
CA GLY A 95 -29.40 -1.24 24.20
C GLY A 95 -29.75 -0.58 22.86
N LEU A 96 -29.16 -1.08 21.79
CA LEU A 96 -29.50 -0.73 20.41
C LEU A 96 -30.92 -1.23 20.07
N ARG A 97 -31.65 -0.45 19.28
CA ARG A 97 -32.96 -0.86 18.74
C ARG A 97 -32.72 -1.52 17.36
N GLY A 98 -33.53 -2.54 17.06
CA GLY A 98 -33.42 -3.25 15.78
C GLY A 98 -33.70 -2.37 14.55
N THR A 99 -34.42 -1.26 14.71
CA THR A 99 -34.71 -0.28 13.65
C THR A 99 -33.54 0.63 13.29
N ASP A 100 -32.48 0.64 14.09
CA ASP A 100 -31.37 1.58 13.97
C ASP A 100 -30.18 0.98 13.19
N MET A 101 -30.40 -0.17 12.55
CA MET A 101 -29.42 -0.85 11.70
C MET A 101 -29.67 -0.55 10.23
N ARG A 102 -28.57 -0.41 9.46
CA ARG A 102 -28.62 -0.12 8.02
C ARG A 102 -27.70 -1.06 7.26
N ASN A 103 -28.19 -1.59 6.15
CA ASN A 103 -27.36 -2.26 5.15
C ASN A 103 -27.03 -1.25 4.06
N THR A 104 -25.74 -1.03 3.83
CA THR A 104 -25.24 -0.15 2.78
C THR A 104 -24.20 -0.88 1.94
N SER A 105 -24.13 -0.60 0.64
CA SER A 105 -22.98 -1.02 -0.16
C SER A 105 -21.73 -0.28 0.35
N MET A 106 -20.59 -0.96 0.40
CA MET A 106 -19.34 -0.33 0.82
C MET A 106 -18.73 0.58 -0.24
N PHE A 107 -19.11 0.46 -1.51
CA PHE A 107 -18.48 1.12 -2.65
C PHE A 107 -19.42 2.05 -3.41
N ASN A 108 -20.24 2.86 -2.71
CA ASN A 108 -21.22 3.77 -3.34
C ASN A 108 -20.61 4.84 -4.25
N ASP A 109 -19.33 5.19 -4.08
CA ASP A 109 -18.65 6.29 -4.78
C ASP A 109 -17.49 5.83 -5.67
N TYR A 110 -17.32 4.53 -5.90
CA TYR A 110 -16.20 3.95 -6.64
C TYR A 110 -16.68 3.14 -7.86
N PRO A 111 -15.87 3.04 -8.93
CA PRO A 111 -16.20 2.18 -10.07
C PRO A 111 -16.04 0.68 -9.75
N LEU A 112 -16.28 0.28 -8.50
CA LEU A 112 -16.33 -1.10 -8.04
C LEU A 112 -17.77 -1.45 -7.72
N TYR A 113 -18.31 -2.40 -8.45
CA TYR A 113 -19.63 -2.96 -8.24
C TYR A 113 -19.45 -4.38 -7.73
N ASP A 114 -19.63 -4.59 -6.43
CA ASP A 114 -19.54 -5.90 -5.81
C ASP A 114 -20.72 -6.16 -4.84
N ASP A 115 -20.77 -7.38 -4.31
CA ASP A 115 -21.75 -7.78 -3.31
C ASP A 115 -21.32 -7.46 -1.87
N THR A 116 -20.27 -6.66 -1.69
CA THR A 116 -19.79 -6.28 -0.36
C THR A 116 -20.69 -5.23 0.24
N MET A 117 -21.40 -5.67 1.26
CA MET A 117 -22.32 -4.86 2.06
C MET A 117 -21.72 -4.59 3.42
N SER A 118 -22.18 -3.55 4.07
CA SER A 118 -21.92 -3.27 5.48
C SER A 118 -23.21 -3.24 6.26
N LEU A 119 -23.29 -4.03 7.33
CA LEU A 119 -24.30 -3.86 8.34
C LEU A 119 -23.82 -2.81 9.36
N GLY A 120 -24.30 -1.59 9.21
CA GLY A 120 -23.92 -0.44 10.02
C GLY A 120 -24.93 -0.12 11.11
N PHE A 121 -24.45 0.34 12.29
CA PHE A 121 -25.26 0.87 13.36
C PHE A 121 -24.44 1.76 14.30
N SER A 122 -25.14 2.71 14.97
CA SER A 122 -24.53 3.61 15.95
C SER A 122 -24.87 3.15 17.37
N MET A 123 -23.87 2.98 18.22
CA MET A 123 -24.05 2.59 19.61
C MET A 123 -24.72 3.71 20.42
N PRO A 124 -25.78 3.42 21.18
CA PRO A 124 -26.55 4.45 21.87
C PRO A 124 -25.83 4.99 23.11
N GLY A 125 -25.86 6.31 23.31
CA GLY A 125 -25.49 6.97 24.57
C GLY A 125 -24.03 6.86 24.96
N VAL A 126 -23.13 6.78 23.98
CA VAL A 126 -21.67 6.65 24.18
C VAL A 126 -21.11 7.93 24.83
N GLU A 127 -20.28 7.74 25.86
CA GLU A 127 -19.57 8.80 26.59
C GLU A 127 -18.20 8.27 27.06
N ASP A 128 -17.35 9.17 27.53
CA ASP A 128 -16.02 8.80 28.03
C ASP A 128 -16.15 7.86 29.24
N GLY A 129 -15.33 6.82 29.25
CA GLY A 129 -15.34 5.81 30.31
C GLY A 129 -16.40 4.72 30.18
N CYS A 130 -17.27 4.74 29.16
CA CYS A 130 -18.23 3.66 28.91
C CYS A 130 -17.58 2.39 28.33
N LEU A 131 -18.34 1.29 28.35
CA LEU A 131 -18.05 0.10 27.57
C LEU A 131 -19.01 0.02 26.38
N ILE A 132 -18.50 -0.33 25.22
CA ILE A 132 -19.25 -0.74 24.04
C ILE A 132 -19.19 -2.24 23.96
N ASP A 133 -20.34 -2.94 23.88
CA ASP A 133 -20.46 -4.39 23.82
C ASP A 133 -21.41 -4.77 22.69
N TYR A 134 -20.89 -5.46 21.68
CA TYR A 134 -21.73 -6.02 20.63
C TYR A 134 -21.34 -7.44 20.25
N THR A 135 -22.36 -8.18 19.85
CA THR A 135 -22.24 -9.57 19.39
C THR A 135 -22.98 -9.72 18.07
N PHE A 136 -22.34 -10.29 17.09
CA PHE A 136 -22.96 -10.62 15.81
C PHE A 136 -22.69 -12.06 15.41
N GLN A 137 -23.54 -12.59 14.54
CA GLN A 137 -23.36 -13.89 13.90
C GLN A 137 -23.15 -13.69 12.41
N GLU A 138 -22.18 -14.37 11.88
CA GLU A 138 -21.92 -14.50 10.45
C GLU A 138 -22.13 -15.96 10.02
N ILE A 139 -22.71 -16.14 8.83
CA ILE A 139 -22.80 -17.45 8.17
C ILE A 139 -22.14 -17.31 6.80
N THR A 140 -21.08 -18.05 6.56
CA THR A 140 -20.38 -18.13 5.27
C THR A 140 -20.65 -19.48 4.61
N ARG A 141 -21.18 -19.46 3.37
CA ARG A 141 -21.42 -20.65 2.57
C ARG A 141 -20.23 -20.91 1.64
N PRO A 142 -19.81 -22.17 1.43
CA PRO A 142 -18.65 -22.50 0.60
C PRO A 142 -18.98 -22.48 -0.91
N VAL A 143 -19.46 -21.35 -1.40
CA VAL A 143 -19.89 -21.18 -2.81
C VAL A 143 -18.70 -21.13 -3.76
N LEU A 144 -17.58 -20.56 -3.32
CA LEU A 144 -16.39 -20.36 -4.14
C LEU A 144 -15.67 -21.68 -4.43
N MET A 145 -15.33 -22.41 -3.36
CA MET A 145 -14.71 -23.74 -3.42
C MET A 145 -15.56 -24.72 -2.59
N PRO A 146 -16.47 -25.47 -3.20
CA PRO A 146 -17.39 -26.34 -2.47
C PRO A 146 -16.67 -27.33 -1.56
N GLY A 147 -17.04 -27.35 -0.28
CA GLY A 147 -16.45 -28.21 0.74
C GLY A 147 -15.21 -27.66 1.42
N GLU A 148 -14.59 -26.63 0.87
CA GLU A 148 -13.42 -25.97 1.45
C GLU A 148 -13.83 -24.75 2.27
N PHE A 149 -12.98 -24.42 3.25
CA PHE A 149 -13.12 -23.20 4.06
C PHE A 149 -11.74 -22.69 4.47
N TRP A 150 -11.67 -21.42 4.77
CA TRP A 150 -10.52 -20.75 5.37
C TRP A 150 -11.02 -19.63 6.29
N GLN A 151 -10.21 -19.31 7.32
CA GLN A 151 -10.49 -18.27 8.29
C GLN A 151 -9.17 -17.67 8.78
N TYR A 152 -9.21 -16.43 9.17
CA TYR A 152 -8.10 -15.79 9.87
C TYR A 152 -8.59 -15.11 11.15
N TRP A 153 -7.71 -14.94 12.10
CA TRP A 153 -7.96 -14.23 13.35
C TRP A 153 -6.74 -13.41 13.75
N THR A 154 -6.95 -12.16 14.16
CA THR A 154 -5.88 -11.27 14.64
C THR A 154 -6.04 -11.09 16.14
N PHE A 155 -4.96 -11.34 16.92
CA PHE A 155 -5.02 -11.28 18.37
C PHE A 155 -4.71 -9.89 18.92
N ASP A 156 -3.82 -9.12 18.29
CA ASP A 156 -3.35 -7.81 18.72
C ASP A 156 -3.46 -6.75 17.63
N GLY A 157 -3.12 -5.53 17.99
CA GLY A 157 -3.16 -4.38 17.08
C GLY A 157 -2.56 -3.15 17.75
N THR A 158 -2.98 -1.97 17.32
CA THR A 158 -2.50 -0.69 17.87
C THR A 158 -3.19 -0.27 19.17
N ASP A 159 -4.09 -1.09 19.67
CA ASP A 159 -4.80 -0.93 20.95
C ASP A 159 -4.40 -2.04 21.95
N PRO A 160 -4.47 -1.77 23.26
CA PRO A 160 -4.30 -2.81 24.28
C PRO A 160 -5.44 -3.83 24.20
N VAL A 161 -5.13 -5.14 24.23
CA VAL A 161 -6.13 -6.21 24.21
C VAL A 161 -6.05 -7.02 25.51
N MET A 162 -7.15 -7.04 26.29
CA MET A 162 -7.14 -7.76 27.57
C MET A 162 -7.35 -9.24 27.39
N LEU A 163 -8.23 -9.64 26.47
CA LEU A 163 -8.47 -11.03 26.08
C LEU A 163 -8.86 -11.10 24.62
N SER A 164 -8.08 -11.83 23.81
CA SER A 164 -8.47 -12.30 22.48
C SER A 164 -8.53 -13.81 22.47
N ARG A 165 -9.66 -14.38 21.98
CA ARG A 165 -9.89 -15.82 21.92
C ARG A 165 -10.60 -16.19 20.62
N PHE A 166 -10.04 -17.18 19.94
CA PHE A 166 -10.66 -17.78 18.77
C PHE A 166 -10.89 -19.27 19.00
N THR A 167 -12.13 -19.70 18.87
CA THR A 167 -12.54 -21.09 19.06
C THR A 167 -13.08 -21.65 17.76
N VAL A 168 -12.60 -22.85 17.38
CA VAL A 168 -13.04 -23.56 16.18
C VAL A 168 -13.63 -24.90 16.57
N HIS A 169 -14.87 -25.13 16.18
CA HIS A 169 -15.58 -26.40 16.31
C HIS A 169 -15.70 -27.06 14.94
N ILE A 170 -15.14 -28.26 14.77
CA ILE A 170 -15.14 -28.97 13.50
C ILE A 170 -15.49 -30.47 13.70
N PRO A 171 -16.19 -31.13 12.74
CA PRO A 171 -16.35 -32.57 12.78
C PRO A 171 -15.02 -33.29 12.97
N SER A 172 -14.97 -34.27 13.88
CA SER A 172 -13.71 -34.90 14.30
C SER A 172 -13.01 -35.71 13.20
N ASP A 173 -13.74 -36.05 12.13
CA ASP A 173 -13.27 -36.75 10.93
C ASP A 173 -12.71 -35.79 9.85
N LYS A 174 -12.89 -34.49 10.01
CA LYS A 174 -12.28 -33.48 9.12
C LYS A 174 -10.92 -33.02 9.66
N ALA A 175 -9.96 -32.89 8.77
CA ALA A 175 -8.67 -32.23 9.06
C ALA A 175 -8.77 -30.71 8.87
N ILE A 176 -8.01 -30.00 9.66
CA ILE A 176 -7.70 -28.58 9.41
C ILE A 176 -6.20 -28.38 9.52
N HIS A 177 -5.72 -27.47 8.70
CA HIS A 177 -4.40 -26.87 8.85
C HIS A 177 -4.55 -25.54 9.58
N TYR A 178 -3.61 -25.22 10.47
CA TYR A 178 -3.54 -23.92 11.10
C TYR A 178 -2.10 -23.45 11.21
N GLN A 179 -1.89 -22.17 11.10
CA GLN A 179 -0.59 -21.51 11.28
C GLN A 179 -0.74 -20.25 12.10
N VAL A 180 0.11 -20.09 13.11
CA VAL A 180 0.18 -18.86 13.91
C VAL A 180 1.40 -18.07 13.45
N PHE A 181 1.20 -16.81 13.18
CA PHE A 181 2.25 -15.90 12.73
C PHE A 181 2.66 -14.96 13.88
N ASN A 182 3.95 -14.66 13.94
CA ASN A 182 4.59 -13.74 14.87
C ASN A 182 4.44 -14.11 16.37
N ASP A 183 3.96 -15.35 16.65
CA ASP A 183 4.02 -15.92 17.99
C ASP A 183 4.23 -17.45 17.96
N PRO A 184 5.47 -17.92 18.03
CA PRO A 184 5.76 -19.35 17.98
C PRO A 184 5.31 -20.12 19.25
N ASN A 185 4.87 -19.43 20.30
CA ASN A 185 4.42 -20.05 21.55
C ASN A 185 2.92 -20.20 21.63
N LEU A 186 2.15 -19.58 20.74
CA LEU A 186 0.71 -19.69 20.72
C LEU A 186 0.28 -21.01 20.05
N HIS A 187 -0.22 -21.93 20.87
CA HIS A 187 -0.75 -23.21 20.44
C HIS A 187 -2.19 -23.39 20.92
N PRO A 188 -3.06 -24.07 20.15
CA PRO A 188 -4.43 -24.29 20.56
C PRO A 188 -4.53 -25.33 21.69
N LYS A 189 -5.45 -25.11 22.59
CA LYS A 189 -5.97 -26.19 23.43
C LYS A 189 -6.95 -27.02 22.61
N ILE A 190 -6.63 -28.30 22.37
CA ILE A 190 -7.44 -29.21 21.56
C ILE A 190 -8.22 -30.13 22.49
N THR A 191 -9.53 -30.24 22.28
CA THR A 191 -10.42 -31.13 23.01
C THR A 191 -11.42 -31.81 22.07
N LEU A 192 -12.00 -32.93 22.49
CA LEU A 192 -13.12 -33.59 21.82
C LEU A 192 -14.40 -33.34 22.61
N SER A 193 -15.52 -33.22 21.90
CA SER A 193 -16.86 -33.23 22.52
C SER A 193 -17.09 -34.58 23.25
N SER A 194 -18.03 -34.59 24.18
CA SER A 194 -18.33 -35.78 24.99
C SER A 194 -18.77 -37.00 24.16
N ASP A 195 -19.35 -36.80 22.99
CA ASP A 195 -19.75 -37.82 22.03
C ASP A 195 -18.65 -38.17 21.01
N GLY A 196 -17.48 -37.50 21.09
CA GLY A 196 -16.33 -37.70 20.21
C GLY A 196 -16.50 -37.21 18.78
N LYS A 197 -17.61 -36.52 18.45
CA LYS A 197 -17.93 -36.13 17.07
C LYS A 197 -17.39 -34.76 16.64
N VAL A 198 -17.06 -33.91 17.61
CA VAL A 198 -16.56 -32.55 17.36
C VAL A 198 -15.20 -32.38 18.02
N ARG A 199 -14.24 -31.87 17.26
CA ARG A 199 -12.94 -31.43 17.76
C ARG A 199 -12.97 -29.92 17.93
N ASN A 200 -12.52 -29.46 19.09
CA ASN A 200 -12.47 -28.03 19.42
C ASN A 200 -11.03 -27.59 19.50
N TYR A 201 -10.71 -26.47 18.84
CA TYR A 201 -9.44 -25.78 18.93
C TYR A 201 -9.69 -24.44 19.59
N VAL A 202 -8.98 -24.12 20.68
CA VAL A 202 -9.09 -22.84 21.39
C VAL A 202 -7.73 -22.16 21.39
N PHE A 203 -7.63 -21.06 20.68
CA PHE A 203 -6.48 -20.15 20.69
C PHE A 203 -6.81 -18.96 21.59
N GLU A 204 -5.92 -18.61 22.51
CA GLU A 204 -6.20 -17.54 23.48
C GLU A 204 -4.94 -16.77 23.83
N GLU A 205 -5.05 -15.44 23.78
CA GLU A 205 -4.04 -14.49 24.19
C GLU A 205 -4.63 -13.49 25.20
N ARG A 206 -3.77 -13.00 26.13
CA ARG A 206 -4.18 -12.10 27.20
C ARG A 206 -3.18 -10.98 27.41
N ASN A 207 -3.69 -9.81 27.82
CA ASN A 207 -2.89 -8.65 28.25
C ASN A 207 -1.85 -8.24 27.19
N LEU A 208 -2.27 -8.23 25.93
CA LEU A 208 -1.43 -7.83 24.81
C LEU A 208 -1.22 -6.31 24.82
N LYS A 209 0.03 -5.91 24.60
CA LYS A 209 0.39 -4.50 24.48
C LYS A 209 0.10 -4.01 23.07
N PRO A 210 -0.23 -2.71 22.91
CA PRO A 210 -0.40 -2.12 21.59
C PRO A 210 0.90 -2.18 20.79
N ILE A 211 0.76 -2.46 19.50
CA ILE A 211 1.84 -2.31 18.53
C ILE A 211 2.10 -0.81 18.34
N VAL A 212 3.32 -0.38 18.59
CA VAL A 212 3.75 1.00 18.35
C VAL A 212 4.08 1.17 16.87
N ILE A 213 3.39 2.08 16.22
CA ILE A 213 3.68 2.42 14.83
C ILE A 213 4.91 3.32 14.76
N GLU A 214 5.88 2.90 13.96
CA GLU A 214 7.14 3.61 13.74
C GLU A 214 7.35 3.85 12.23
N PRO A 215 7.97 4.97 11.83
CA PRO A 215 8.27 5.22 10.41
C PRO A 215 9.10 4.09 9.80
N ALA A 216 8.73 3.64 8.60
CA ALA A 216 9.40 2.57 7.87
C ALA A 216 9.55 1.26 8.67
N MET A 217 8.60 0.92 9.53
CA MET A 217 8.54 -0.40 10.18
C MET A 217 8.06 -1.47 9.19
N PRO A 218 8.25 -2.76 9.48
CA PRO A 218 7.65 -3.83 8.69
C PRO A 218 6.13 -3.70 8.56
N GLY A 219 5.54 -4.30 7.55
CA GLY A 219 4.10 -4.35 7.36
C GLY A 219 3.37 -4.92 8.57
N MET A 220 2.10 -4.52 8.77
CA MET A 220 1.34 -4.99 9.94
C MET A 220 1.23 -6.52 9.98
N ASN A 221 1.17 -7.20 8.84
CA ASN A 221 1.13 -8.67 8.79
C ASN A 221 2.42 -9.33 9.28
N GLU A 222 3.56 -8.62 9.21
CA GLU A 222 4.85 -9.08 9.69
C GLU A 222 5.07 -8.87 11.20
N VAL A 223 4.24 -8.04 11.86
CA VAL A 223 4.43 -7.68 13.28
C VAL A 223 3.28 -8.08 14.19
N LYS A 224 2.01 -8.04 13.69
CA LYS A 224 0.85 -8.47 14.47
C LYS A 224 0.83 -9.99 14.65
N LYS A 225 0.27 -10.44 15.78
CA LYS A 225 -0.01 -11.86 16.01
C LYS A 225 -1.31 -12.23 15.32
N TRP A 226 -1.28 -13.20 14.44
CA TRP A 226 -2.47 -13.66 13.75
C TRP A 226 -2.44 -15.15 13.45
N LEU A 227 -3.61 -15.69 13.22
CA LEU A 227 -3.87 -17.09 12.96
C LEU A 227 -4.51 -17.24 11.59
N GLU A 228 -4.05 -18.19 10.82
CA GLU A 228 -4.69 -18.66 9.62
C GLU A 228 -5.14 -20.10 9.78
N ILE A 229 -6.32 -20.42 9.24
CA ILE A 229 -6.89 -21.76 9.23
C ILE A 229 -7.37 -22.06 7.82
N SER A 230 -7.06 -23.26 7.33
CA SER A 230 -7.50 -23.74 6.01
C SER A 230 -7.82 -25.21 6.04
N SER A 231 -8.79 -25.62 5.22
CA SER A 231 -9.04 -27.02 4.89
C SER A 231 -8.26 -27.51 3.68
N MET A 232 -7.66 -26.60 2.91
CA MET A 232 -6.92 -26.93 1.69
C MET A 232 -5.54 -27.49 2.02
N ASP A 233 -5.15 -28.55 1.32
CA ASP A 233 -3.87 -29.24 1.54
C ASP A 233 -2.72 -28.60 0.76
N THR A 234 -3.00 -28.03 -0.42
CA THR A 234 -1.95 -27.57 -1.34
C THR A 234 -2.38 -26.34 -2.15
N TRP A 235 -1.43 -25.50 -2.47
CA TRP A 235 -1.59 -24.38 -3.39
C TRP A 235 -2.03 -24.81 -4.80
N GLN A 236 -1.71 -26.05 -5.19
CA GLN A 236 -2.11 -26.60 -6.49
C GLN A 236 -3.63 -26.74 -6.63
N GLN A 237 -4.38 -26.92 -5.53
CA GLN A 237 -5.84 -26.93 -5.56
C GLN A 237 -6.39 -25.57 -6.01
N ILE A 238 -5.80 -24.48 -5.52
CA ILE A 238 -6.16 -23.10 -5.90
C ILE A 238 -5.77 -22.82 -7.36
N ALA A 239 -4.56 -23.20 -7.77
CA ALA A 239 -4.10 -23.01 -9.14
C ALA A 239 -5.00 -23.74 -10.16
N ALA A 240 -5.32 -24.99 -9.92
CA ALA A 240 -6.21 -25.79 -10.77
C ALA A 240 -7.64 -25.21 -10.82
N TRP A 241 -8.16 -24.76 -9.68
CA TRP A 241 -9.47 -24.14 -9.58
C TRP A 241 -9.51 -22.82 -10.36
N TYR A 242 -8.54 -21.93 -10.17
CA TYR A 242 -8.49 -20.64 -10.90
C TYR A 242 -8.32 -20.85 -12.40
N TRP A 243 -7.48 -21.81 -12.82
CA TRP A 243 -7.31 -22.16 -14.22
C TRP A 243 -8.61 -22.65 -14.85
N ALA A 244 -9.38 -23.47 -14.14
CA ALA A 244 -10.69 -23.94 -14.61
C ALA A 244 -11.71 -22.80 -14.79
N LEU A 245 -11.60 -21.72 -14.01
CA LEU A 245 -12.43 -20.52 -14.15
C LEU A 245 -11.96 -19.59 -15.27
N SER A 246 -10.65 -19.37 -15.41
CA SER A 246 -10.09 -18.34 -16.29
C SER A 246 -9.87 -18.82 -17.74
N LYS A 247 -9.46 -20.08 -17.92
CA LYS A 247 -9.20 -20.63 -19.26
C LYS A 247 -10.38 -20.55 -20.24
N PRO A 248 -11.63 -20.87 -19.86
CA PRO A 248 -12.76 -20.73 -20.77
C PRO A 248 -13.03 -19.30 -21.24
N GLU A 249 -12.64 -18.32 -20.45
CA GLU A 249 -12.85 -16.89 -20.71
C GLU A 249 -11.76 -16.27 -21.61
N ALA A 250 -10.61 -16.97 -21.76
CA ALA A 250 -9.49 -16.56 -22.61
C ALA A 250 -9.59 -17.09 -24.06
N VAL A 251 -10.80 -17.20 -24.61
CA VAL A 251 -11.03 -17.68 -25.98
C VAL A 251 -11.27 -16.51 -26.93
N PRO A 252 -10.39 -16.29 -27.94
CA PRO A 252 -10.54 -15.17 -28.86
C PRO A 252 -11.59 -15.47 -29.94
N ASP A 253 -12.44 -14.50 -30.25
CA ASP A 253 -13.29 -14.48 -31.43
C ASP A 253 -12.61 -13.76 -32.61
N ASP A 254 -13.32 -13.62 -33.73
CA ASP A 254 -12.81 -12.97 -34.95
C ASP A 254 -12.59 -11.46 -34.73
N SER A 255 -13.39 -10.81 -33.89
CA SER A 255 -13.23 -9.38 -33.57
C SER A 255 -11.94 -9.11 -32.79
N LEU A 256 -11.65 -9.93 -31.78
CA LEU A 256 -10.42 -9.84 -30.99
C LEU A 256 -9.18 -10.14 -31.86
N ARG A 257 -9.25 -11.16 -32.74
CA ARG A 257 -8.14 -11.44 -33.67
C ARG A 257 -7.92 -10.28 -34.65
N SER A 258 -8.97 -9.64 -35.15
CA SER A 258 -8.88 -8.47 -36.03
C SER A 258 -8.20 -7.30 -35.32
N GLU A 259 -8.59 -7.00 -34.08
CA GLU A 259 -7.99 -5.94 -33.27
C GLU A 259 -6.51 -6.18 -33.03
N VAL A 260 -6.13 -7.40 -32.64
CA VAL A 260 -4.71 -7.76 -32.46
C VAL A 260 -3.92 -7.56 -33.76
N ASN A 261 -4.45 -8.02 -34.90
CA ASN A 261 -3.76 -7.86 -36.20
C ASN A 261 -3.55 -6.38 -36.55
N GLN A 262 -4.50 -5.50 -36.21
CA GLN A 262 -4.35 -4.05 -36.41
C GLN A 262 -3.26 -3.46 -35.52
N LEU A 263 -3.25 -3.83 -34.23
CA LEU A 263 -2.28 -3.32 -33.25
C LEU A 263 -0.83 -3.72 -33.59
N ILE A 264 -0.64 -4.94 -34.10
CA ILE A 264 0.69 -5.45 -34.43
C ILE A 264 1.12 -5.18 -35.87
N ALA A 265 0.28 -4.53 -36.68
CA ALA A 265 0.59 -4.24 -38.07
C ALA A 265 1.90 -3.43 -38.20
N GLY A 266 2.85 -3.94 -39.00
CA GLY A 266 4.17 -3.34 -39.21
C GLY A 266 5.18 -3.56 -38.07
N LYS A 267 4.82 -4.28 -36.99
CA LYS A 267 5.75 -4.63 -35.90
C LYS A 267 6.38 -5.98 -36.18
N THR A 268 7.70 -6.05 -36.06
CA THR A 268 8.47 -7.23 -36.48
C THR A 268 8.98 -8.05 -35.31
N SER A 269 9.27 -7.42 -34.17
CA SER A 269 9.77 -8.09 -32.96
C SER A 269 8.66 -8.42 -31.96
N GLU A 270 8.88 -9.44 -31.13
CA GLU A 270 7.96 -9.78 -30.03
C GLU A 270 7.79 -8.62 -29.03
N PRO A 271 8.86 -7.91 -28.57
CA PRO A 271 8.71 -6.76 -27.69
C PRO A 271 7.84 -5.64 -28.25
N GLU A 272 7.99 -5.30 -29.55
CA GLU A 272 7.16 -4.27 -30.18
C GLU A 272 5.67 -4.66 -30.22
N LYS A 273 5.38 -5.94 -30.51
CA LYS A 273 4.01 -6.47 -30.50
C LYS A 273 3.43 -6.47 -29.10
N ALA A 274 4.18 -6.98 -28.14
CA ALA A 274 3.75 -7.04 -26.73
C ALA A 274 3.52 -5.63 -26.15
N ALA A 275 4.41 -4.68 -26.43
CA ALA A 275 4.26 -3.30 -25.99
C ALA A 275 3.02 -2.62 -26.56
N ALA A 276 2.70 -2.87 -27.83
CA ALA A 276 1.49 -2.30 -28.45
C ALA A 276 0.20 -2.88 -27.88
N ILE A 277 0.16 -4.19 -27.63
CA ILE A 277 -0.98 -4.86 -27.00
C ILE A 277 -1.13 -4.39 -25.55
N TYR A 278 -0.05 -4.36 -24.79
CA TYR A 278 -0.05 -3.85 -23.42
C TYR A 278 -0.57 -2.42 -23.32
N ALA A 279 -0.04 -1.52 -24.15
CA ALA A 279 -0.46 -0.12 -24.17
C ALA A 279 -1.95 0.04 -24.50
N PHE A 280 -2.47 -0.78 -25.41
CA PHE A 280 -3.90 -0.80 -25.73
C PHE A 280 -4.74 -1.20 -24.50
N VAL A 281 -4.40 -2.32 -23.84
CA VAL A 281 -5.18 -2.80 -22.69
C VAL A 281 -5.04 -1.85 -21.50
N ALA A 282 -3.84 -1.32 -21.24
CA ALA A 282 -3.60 -0.41 -20.12
C ALA A 282 -4.34 0.93 -20.28
N ASP A 283 -4.33 1.53 -21.50
CA ASP A 283 -4.86 2.88 -21.74
C ASP A 283 -6.33 2.90 -22.20
N LYS A 284 -6.77 1.95 -23.05
CA LYS A 284 -8.11 1.95 -23.63
C LYS A 284 -9.13 1.20 -22.80
N VAL A 285 -8.73 0.18 -22.04
CA VAL A 285 -9.65 -0.57 -21.19
C VAL A 285 -9.66 0.06 -19.81
N ARG A 286 -10.77 0.71 -19.47
CA ARG A 286 -10.93 1.39 -18.17
C ARG A 286 -11.03 0.37 -17.04
N TYR A 287 -10.33 0.62 -15.93
CA TYR A 287 -10.47 -0.20 -14.73
C TYR A 287 -11.84 0.03 -14.09
N VAL A 288 -12.64 -1.04 -14.00
CA VAL A 288 -13.95 -1.07 -13.33
C VAL A 288 -14.13 -2.46 -12.73
N GLY A 289 -14.23 -2.57 -11.43
CA GLY A 289 -14.51 -3.84 -10.75
C GLY A 289 -15.99 -4.20 -10.85
N LEU A 290 -16.29 -5.40 -11.37
CA LEU A 290 -17.62 -6.03 -11.38
C LEU A 290 -17.51 -7.38 -10.65
N GLU A 291 -17.50 -7.37 -9.34
CA GLU A 291 -17.11 -8.51 -8.49
C GLU A 291 -18.32 -9.14 -7.80
N PHE A 292 -19.41 -9.42 -8.54
CA PHE A 292 -20.59 -10.07 -8.01
C PHE A 292 -20.41 -11.59 -7.90
N GLY A 293 -20.60 -12.15 -6.72
CA GLY A 293 -20.55 -13.58 -6.45
C GLY A 293 -19.28 -14.24 -6.96
N LEU A 294 -19.41 -15.23 -7.86
CA LEU A 294 -18.25 -15.93 -8.43
C LEU A 294 -17.40 -15.03 -9.33
N SER A 295 -17.96 -13.92 -9.86
CA SER A 295 -17.21 -12.96 -10.66
C SER A 295 -16.17 -12.16 -9.86
N ALA A 296 -16.16 -12.24 -8.53
CA ALA A 296 -15.03 -11.80 -7.73
C ALA A 296 -13.72 -12.56 -8.09
N PHE A 297 -13.82 -13.78 -8.63
CA PHE A 297 -12.67 -14.61 -9.00
C PHE A 297 -12.67 -15.02 -10.48
N ARG A 298 -13.84 -15.25 -11.09
CA ARG A 298 -13.95 -15.61 -12.51
C ARG A 298 -13.91 -14.35 -13.36
N PRO A 299 -12.96 -14.21 -14.29
CA PRO A 299 -12.95 -13.09 -15.23
C PRO A 299 -14.15 -13.15 -16.18
N HIS A 300 -14.51 -12.00 -16.76
CA HIS A 300 -15.37 -11.93 -17.94
C HIS A 300 -14.61 -12.40 -19.19
N SER A 301 -15.33 -12.78 -20.23
CA SER A 301 -14.67 -13.24 -21.45
C SER A 301 -13.82 -12.13 -22.08
N ALA A 302 -12.64 -12.48 -22.61
CA ALA A 302 -11.75 -11.52 -23.25
C ALA A 302 -12.44 -10.70 -24.35
N THR A 303 -13.35 -11.34 -25.12
CA THR A 303 -14.14 -10.66 -26.14
C THR A 303 -15.12 -9.64 -25.56
N GLU A 304 -15.79 -9.98 -24.46
CA GLU A 304 -16.72 -9.05 -23.78
C GLU A 304 -15.97 -7.85 -23.20
N VAL A 305 -14.82 -8.07 -22.56
CA VAL A 305 -13.96 -6.99 -22.03
C VAL A 305 -13.47 -6.07 -23.16
N LEU A 306 -13.08 -6.63 -24.32
CA LEU A 306 -12.70 -5.85 -25.50
C LEU A 306 -13.87 -5.02 -26.04
N GLN A 307 -15.07 -5.58 -26.12
CA GLN A 307 -16.26 -4.87 -26.63
C GLN A 307 -16.68 -3.74 -25.70
N ASN A 308 -16.62 -3.95 -24.39
CA ASN A 308 -17.07 -3.01 -23.39
C ASN A 308 -16.02 -1.95 -23.04
N LEU A 309 -14.72 -2.22 -23.29
CA LEU A 309 -13.56 -1.39 -22.93
C LEU A 309 -13.53 -1.04 -21.43
N TYR A 310 -13.94 -1.96 -20.57
CA TYR A 310 -13.76 -1.90 -19.12
C TYR A 310 -13.67 -3.30 -18.52
N GLY A 311 -13.07 -3.40 -17.35
CA GLY A 311 -12.94 -4.60 -16.55
C GLY A 311 -12.00 -4.38 -15.37
N ASP A 312 -11.98 -5.33 -14.44
CA ASP A 312 -11.08 -5.30 -13.27
C ASP A 312 -9.71 -5.96 -13.58
N CYS A 313 -8.92 -6.25 -12.52
CA CYS A 313 -7.57 -6.80 -12.66
C CYS A 313 -7.56 -8.11 -13.46
N LYS A 314 -8.40 -9.09 -13.08
CA LYS A 314 -8.48 -10.39 -13.75
C LYS A 314 -9.05 -10.31 -15.18
N ASP A 315 -9.98 -9.38 -15.43
CA ASP A 315 -10.55 -9.12 -16.74
C ASP A 315 -9.49 -8.58 -17.70
N LYS A 316 -8.78 -7.53 -17.26
CA LYS A 316 -7.70 -6.92 -18.04
C LYS A 316 -6.53 -7.89 -18.25
N ALA A 317 -6.17 -8.68 -17.24
CA ALA A 317 -5.15 -9.73 -17.36
C ALA A 317 -5.59 -10.80 -18.38
N THR A 318 -6.84 -11.28 -18.32
CA THR A 318 -7.39 -12.27 -19.25
C THR A 318 -7.42 -11.75 -20.69
N LEU A 319 -7.85 -10.51 -20.90
CA LEU A 319 -7.81 -9.87 -22.22
C LEU A 319 -6.37 -9.76 -22.73
N LEU A 320 -5.46 -9.24 -21.92
CA LEU A 320 -4.04 -9.09 -22.28
C LEU A 320 -3.40 -10.43 -22.67
N ILE A 321 -3.58 -11.46 -21.84
CA ILE A 321 -3.10 -12.83 -22.09
C ILE A 321 -3.67 -13.36 -23.40
N THR A 322 -4.98 -13.19 -23.66
CA THR A 322 -5.63 -13.66 -24.88
C THR A 322 -5.08 -12.96 -26.12
N MET A 323 -4.89 -11.63 -26.07
CA MET A 323 -4.35 -10.86 -27.19
C MET A 323 -2.88 -11.22 -27.47
N LEU A 324 -2.07 -11.40 -26.41
CA LEU A 324 -0.66 -11.83 -26.56
C LEU A 324 -0.57 -13.23 -27.21
N ASN A 325 -1.40 -14.18 -26.77
CA ASN A 325 -1.44 -15.52 -27.33
C ASN A 325 -1.88 -15.50 -28.80
N VAL A 326 -2.82 -14.64 -29.21
CA VAL A 326 -3.19 -14.44 -30.62
C VAL A 326 -2.02 -13.90 -31.43
N ALA A 327 -1.18 -13.02 -30.85
CA ALA A 327 0.03 -12.50 -31.48
C ALA A 327 1.21 -13.51 -31.51
N GLY A 328 1.02 -14.73 -30.99
CA GLY A 328 2.04 -15.78 -30.91
C GLY A 328 2.96 -15.68 -29.69
N ILE A 329 2.66 -14.81 -28.74
CA ILE A 329 3.42 -14.58 -27.50
C ILE A 329 2.73 -15.32 -26.35
N ARG A 330 3.38 -16.32 -25.76
CA ARG A 330 2.80 -17.07 -24.64
C ARG A 330 2.69 -16.19 -23.41
N ALA A 331 1.54 -16.24 -22.74
CA ALA A 331 1.31 -15.51 -21.50
C ALA A 331 0.35 -16.27 -20.57
N TRP A 332 0.49 -16.03 -19.26
CA TRP A 332 -0.25 -16.73 -18.21
C TRP A 332 -0.67 -15.76 -17.11
N PRO A 333 -1.72 -16.09 -16.34
CA PRO A 333 -2.11 -15.31 -15.17
C PRO A 333 -1.16 -15.56 -14.00
N ALA A 334 -0.94 -14.51 -13.22
CA ALA A 334 -0.23 -14.53 -11.96
C ALA A 334 -1.09 -13.90 -10.86
N LEU A 335 -1.32 -14.64 -9.78
CA LEU A 335 -2.06 -14.19 -8.61
C LEU A 335 -1.07 -13.73 -7.53
N LEU A 336 -1.31 -12.57 -6.93
CA LEU A 336 -0.42 -11.99 -5.91
C LEU A 336 -1.22 -11.22 -4.84
N GLU A 337 -0.58 -10.90 -3.74
CA GLU A 337 -1.04 -9.90 -2.78
C GLU A 337 -0.31 -8.58 -3.07
N SER A 338 -0.95 -7.69 -3.83
CA SER A 338 -0.41 -6.37 -4.13
C SER A 338 -0.38 -5.49 -2.86
N GLY A 339 0.74 -4.84 -2.60
CA GLY A 339 0.94 -4.00 -1.41
C GLY A 339 1.49 -4.74 -0.18
N ASP A 340 1.73 -6.05 -0.29
CA ASP A 340 2.38 -6.85 0.74
C ASP A 340 3.51 -7.70 0.12
N ASN A 341 4.69 -7.71 0.75
CA ASN A 341 5.85 -8.47 0.29
C ASN A 341 6.07 -9.75 1.11
N SER A 342 5.07 -10.22 1.83
CA SER A 342 5.12 -11.49 2.53
C SER A 342 5.24 -12.67 1.56
N LEU A 343 5.97 -13.71 1.97
CA LEU A 343 6.12 -14.91 1.15
C LEU A 343 4.87 -15.80 1.28
N ILE A 344 4.02 -15.76 0.27
CA ILE A 344 2.74 -16.48 0.23
C ILE A 344 2.94 -17.99 0.38
N HIS A 345 3.98 -18.57 -0.25
CA HIS A 345 4.23 -20.01 -0.18
C HIS A 345 4.53 -20.51 1.24
N ASN A 346 4.90 -19.62 2.17
CA ASN A 346 5.10 -19.94 3.58
C ASN A 346 3.81 -19.88 4.42
N GLN A 347 2.69 -19.47 3.82
CA GLN A 347 1.37 -19.42 4.44
C GLN A 347 0.59 -20.71 4.13
N LEU A 348 -0.59 -20.85 4.73
CA LEU A 348 -1.50 -21.92 4.35
C LEU A 348 -2.16 -21.63 2.99
N PRO A 349 -2.50 -22.65 2.20
CA PRO A 349 -3.27 -22.46 0.98
C PRO A 349 -4.65 -21.85 1.29
N THR A 350 -4.88 -20.59 0.88
CA THR A 350 -6.17 -19.89 0.99
C THR A 350 -6.38 -18.95 -0.18
N LEU A 351 -7.64 -18.68 -0.53
CA LEU A 351 -7.95 -17.65 -1.54
C LEU A 351 -7.69 -16.23 -1.03
N SER A 352 -7.73 -16.02 0.28
CA SER A 352 -7.49 -14.71 0.90
C SER A 352 -6.04 -14.22 0.80
N SER A 353 -5.10 -15.08 0.41
CA SER A 353 -3.70 -14.72 0.16
C SER A 353 -3.50 -13.94 -1.16
N PHE A 354 -4.57 -13.73 -1.93
CA PHE A 354 -4.49 -13.04 -3.22
C PHE A 354 -5.54 -11.93 -3.30
N ASN A 355 -5.10 -10.73 -3.63
CA ASN A 355 -5.98 -9.59 -3.87
C ASN A 355 -5.86 -9.03 -5.29
N HIS A 356 -4.93 -9.56 -6.10
CA HIS A 356 -4.63 -9.03 -7.42
C HIS A 356 -4.28 -10.13 -8.43
N CYS A 357 -4.53 -9.83 -9.72
CA CYS A 357 -4.21 -10.71 -10.85
C CYS A 357 -3.57 -9.91 -11.98
N ILE A 358 -2.39 -10.32 -12.41
CA ILE A 358 -1.63 -9.73 -13.51
C ILE A 358 -1.26 -10.78 -14.54
N ALA A 359 -0.51 -10.40 -15.59
CA ALA A 359 -0.03 -11.30 -16.62
C ALA A 359 1.49 -11.46 -16.58
N VAL A 360 1.97 -12.66 -16.89
CA VAL A 360 3.37 -12.94 -17.21
C VAL A 360 3.45 -13.39 -18.65
N ALA A 361 4.25 -12.71 -19.48
CA ALA A 361 4.48 -13.04 -20.89
C ALA A 361 5.89 -13.54 -21.12
N PHE A 362 6.08 -14.47 -22.06
CA PHE A 362 7.38 -14.98 -22.47
C PHE A 362 7.77 -14.34 -23.80
N VAL A 363 8.64 -13.34 -23.75
CA VAL A 363 9.05 -12.48 -24.86
C VAL A 363 10.54 -12.60 -25.08
N ASP A 364 10.99 -12.90 -26.30
CA ASP A 364 12.41 -13.07 -26.64
C ASP A 364 13.18 -13.96 -25.64
N ASN A 365 12.60 -15.10 -25.25
CA ASN A 365 13.14 -16.06 -24.27
C ASN A 365 13.29 -15.53 -22.83
N SER A 366 12.60 -14.46 -22.47
CA SER A 366 12.58 -13.89 -21.12
C SER A 366 11.14 -13.69 -20.62
N GLU A 367 10.95 -13.77 -19.32
CA GLU A 367 9.69 -13.43 -18.70
C GLU A 367 9.55 -11.92 -18.53
N VAL A 368 8.39 -11.40 -18.91
CA VAL A 368 8.02 -9.99 -18.76
C VAL A 368 6.73 -9.94 -17.93
N TRP A 369 6.81 -9.31 -16.79
CA TRP A 369 5.69 -9.06 -15.91
C TRP A 369 4.88 -7.86 -16.41
N LEU A 370 3.57 -7.98 -16.47
CA LEU A 370 2.69 -6.99 -17.10
C LEU A 370 1.43 -6.79 -16.25
N ASP A 371 1.32 -5.64 -15.63
CA ASP A 371 0.09 -5.21 -14.99
C ASP A 371 -0.59 -4.11 -15.83
N ALA A 372 -1.62 -4.49 -16.54
CA ALA A 372 -2.42 -3.57 -17.36
C ALA A 372 -3.45 -2.76 -16.55
N THR A 373 -3.58 -2.95 -15.24
CA THR A 373 -4.48 -2.14 -14.41
C THR A 373 -3.93 -0.74 -14.18
N SER A 374 -2.60 -0.61 -14.15
CA SER A 374 -1.92 0.68 -14.02
C SER A 374 -1.69 1.33 -15.39
N ALA A 375 -2.41 2.41 -15.65
CA ALA A 375 -2.19 3.24 -16.84
C ALA A 375 -0.98 4.19 -16.69
N SER A 376 -0.26 4.16 -15.57
CA SER A 376 0.96 4.94 -15.33
C SER A 376 2.24 4.15 -15.58
N CYS A 377 2.17 2.81 -15.68
CA CYS A 377 3.31 1.95 -15.97
C CYS A 377 3.58 1.84 -17.47
N ALA A 378 4.84 1.92 -17.86
CA ALA A 378 5.28 1.61 -19.21
C ALA A 378 5.33 0.08 -19.44
N TYR A 379 5.37 -0.36 -20.70
CA TYR A 379 5.61 -1.77 -21.01
C TYR A 379 6.95 -2.25 -20.42
N GLY A 380 6.92 -3.38 -19.75
CA GLY A 380 8.09 -3.95 -19.06
C GLY A 380 8.35 -3.34 -17.68
N ASP A 381 7.49 -2.43 -17.24
CA ASP A 381 7.48 -1.90 -15.90
C ASP A 381 6.25 -2.41 -15.11
N ILE A 382 6.36 -2.44 -13.79
CA ILE A 382 5.34 -2.98 -12.87
C ILE A 382 5.05 -1.93 -11.79
N PRO A 383 3.78 -1.78 -11.34
CA PRO A 383 3.45 -0.93 -10.21
C PRO A 383 4.32 -1.20 -8.99
N VAL A 384 4.65 -0.13 -8.27
CA VAL A 384 5.46 -0.23 -7.03
C VAL A 384 4.81 -1.17 -6.00
N SER A 385 3.46 -1.20 -5.97
CA SER A 385 2.70 -2.09 -5.08
C SER A 385 2.91 -3.58 -5.34
N ASP A 386 3.34 -3.95 -6.55
CA ASP A 386 3.51 -5.35 -6.95
C ASP A 386 4.98 -5.79 -6.91
N ARG A 387 5.90 -4.82 -6.86
CA ARG A 387 7.33 -5.13 -6.85
C ARG A 387 7.78 -5.80 -5.57
N GLY A 388 8.61 -6.82 -5.72
CA GLY A 388 9.07 -7.62 -4.59
C GLY A 388 8.02 -8.56 -4.00
N ALA A 389 6.77 -8.52 -4.48
CA ALA A 389 5.74 -9.46 -4.08
C ALA A 389 6.01 -10.86 -4.68
N GLU A 390 5.60 -11.89 -3.95
CA GLU A 390 5.57 -13.24 -4.47
C GLU A 390 4.23 -13.49 -5.19
N ALA A 391 4.30 -14.02 -6.41
CA ALA A 391 3.12 -14.32 -7.20
C ALA A 391 3.04 -15.81 -7.55
N MET A 392 1.84 -16.37 -7.56
CA MET A 392 1.57 -17.71 -8.08
C MET A 392 1.25 -17.63 -9.58
N VAL A 393 2.24 -17.93 -10.42
CA VAL A 393 2.07 -18.01 -11.87
C VAL A 393 1.42 -19.34 -12.23
N ILE A 394 0.30 -19.29 -12.97
CA ILE A 394 -0.49 -20.48 -13.30
C ILE A 394 -0.31 -20.84 -14.77
N ARG A 395 0.56 -21.84 -15.02
CA ARG A 395 0.86 -22.36 -16.36
C ARG A 395 0.14 -23.69 -16.58
N ASP A 396 -0.82 -23.69 -17.49
CA ASP A 396 -1.63 -24.88 -17.85
C ASP A 396 -2.27 -25.59 -16.63
N GLY A 397 -2.69 -24.83 -15.63
CA GLY A 397 -3.31 -25.31 -14.40
C GLY A 397 -2.31 -25.71 -13.32
N VAL A 398 -1.02 -25.53 -13.53
CA VAL A 398 0.02 -25.75 -12.53
C VAL A 398 0.49 -24.41 -11.98
N GLY A 399 0.36 -24.23 -10.65
CA GLY A 399 0.83 -23.04 -9.94
C GLY A 399 2.30 -23.15 -9.54
N GLN A 400 3.05 -22.10 -9.78
CA GLN A 400 4.45 -21.96 -9.35
C GLN A 400 4.64 -20.58 -8.73
N PHE A 401 5.28 -20.54 -7.55
CA PHE A 401 5.60 -19.27 -6.90
C PHE A 401 6.88 -18.67 -7.48
N GLU A 402 6.81 -17.40 -7.82
CA GLU A 402 7.90 -16.64 -8.44
C GLU A 402 7.90 -15.23 -7.86
N MET A 403 9.09 -14.66 -7.68
CA MET A 403 9.23 -13.28 -7.19
C MET A 403 9.11 -12.28 -8.32
N ILE A 404 8.27 -11.29 -8.15
CA ILE A 404 8.23 -10.13 -9.04
C ILE A 404 9.50 -9.31 -8.81
N PRO A 405 10.27 -8.97 -9.87
CA PRO A 405 11.52 -8.25 -9.72
C PRO A 405 11.35 -6.90 -9.03
N GLU A 406 12.22 -6.60 -8.08
CA GLU A 406 12.36 -5.28 -7.50
C GLU A 406 13.17 -4.34 -8.41
N TYR A 407 13.10 -3.04 -8.17
CA TYR A 407 14.06 -2.11 -8.78
C TYR A 407 15.46 -2.29 -8.18
N THR A 408 16.48 -2.03 -9.01
CA THR A 408 17.79 -1.64 -8.51
C THR A 408 17.83 -0.13 -8.29
N PRO A 409 18.73 0.42 -7.45
CA PRO A 409 18.77 1.85 -7.19
C PRO A 409 18.89 2.75 -8.42
N ASP A 410 19.53 2.26 -9.49
CA ASP A 410 19.73 2.99 -10.76
C ASP A 410 18.51 2.92 -11.70
N GLN A 411 17.55 2.05 -11.43
CA GLN A 411 16.33 1.92 -12.22
C GLN A 411 15.19 2.83 -11.73
N SER A 412 15.29 3.39 -10.52
CA SER A 412 14.28 4.26 -9.93
C SER A 412 14.94 5.50 -9.35
N GLY A 413 14.27 6.64 -9.39
CA GLY A 413 14.75 7.87 -8.78
C GLY A 413 14.60 9.11 -9.63
N LEU A 414 15.51 10.06 -9.44
CA LEU A 414 15.42 11.41 -9.98
C LEU A 414 16.77 11.91 -10.46
N ASP A 415 16.85 12.30 -11.74
CA ASP A 415 17.96 13.10 -12.28
C ASP A 415 17.51 14.55 -12.46
N SER A 416 18.16 15.49 -11.80
CA SER A 416 17.84 16.91 -11.91
C SER A 416 19.03 17.78 -12.30
N VAL A 417 18.76 18.76 -13.17
CA VAL A 417 19.74 19.78 -13.58
C VAL A 417 19.14 21.14 -13.31
N VAL A 418 19.86 21.96 -12.55
CA VAL A 418 19.45 23.31 -12.18
C VAL A 418 20.52 24.31 -12.64
N ASN A 419 20.12 25.28 -13.48
CA ASN A 419 20.99 26.36 -13.94
C ASN A 419 20.49 27.67 -13.34
N VAL A 420 21.33 28.31 -12.52
CA VAL A 420 21.04 29.55 -11.82
C VAL A 420 21.86 30.67 -12.42
N GLN A 421 21.20 31.68 -12.95
CA GLN A 421 21.83 32.93 -13.34
C GLN A 421 21.59 33.94 -12.22
N LEU A 422 22.55 34.08 -11.32
CA LEU A 422 22.47 34.98 -10.18
C LEU A 422 22.82 36.42 -10.60
N ASN A 423 22.10 37.40 -10.07
CA ASN A 423 22.39 38.82 -10.29
C ASN A 423 22.91 39.49 -9.01
N GLY A 424 23.45 40.72 -9.14
CA GLY A 424 24.13 41.42 -8.05
C GLY A 424 23.23 41.90 -6.91
N ASN A 425 21.90 41.79 -7.03
CA ASN A 425 20.94 42.16 -5.97
C ASN A 425 20.37 40.93 -5.24
N GLY A 426 20.88 39.71 -5.53
CA GLY A 426 20.43 38.48 -4.90
C GLY A 426 19.25 37.80 -5.59
N GLY A 427 18.71 38.36 -6.65
CA GLY A 427 17.73 37.70 -7.51
C GLY A 427 18.39 36.75 -8.51
N ALA A 428 17.63 35.84 -9.07
CA ALA A 428 18.10 34.89 -10.06
C ALA A 428 17.04 34.54 -11.10
N ASN A 429 17.52 34.17 -12.30
CA ASN A 429 16.76 33.41 -13.26
C ASN A 429 17.22 31.95 -13.14
N ILE A 430 16.28 31.02 -13.04
CA ILE A 430 16.55 29.59 -12.83
C ILE A 430 15.90 28.81 -13.94
N GLU A 431 16.68 27.93 -14.58
CA GLU A 431 16.20 26.92 -15.48
C GLU A 431 16.42 25.57 -14.81
N THR A 432 15.38 24.76 -14.68
CA THR A 432 15.47 23.44 -14.08
C THR A 432 14.77 22.41 -14.94
N SER A 433 15.39 21.23 -15.02
CA SER A 433 14.81 20.03 -15.58
C SER A 433 14.96 18.88 -14.59
N ALA A 434 13.92 18.08 -14.47
CA ALA A 434 13.90 16.88 -13.65
C ALA A 434 13.42 15.72 -14.50
N THR A 435 14.14 14.59 -14.47
CA THR A 435 13.78 13.35 -15.14
C THR A 435 13.59 12.27 -14.08
N MET A 436 12.38 11.78 -13.96
CA MET A 436 11.97 10.73 -13.06
C MET A 436 12.11 9.37 -13.73
N LEU A 437 12.62 8.39 -12.98
CA LEU A 437 12.83 7.01 -13.41
C LEU A 437 11.99 6.06 -12.55
N GLY A 438 11.59 4.93 -13.08
CA GLY A 438 10.93 3.84 -12.36
C GLY A 438 9.74 4.31 -11.53
N ALA A 439 9.76 4.06 -10.23
CA ALA A 439 8.70 4.40 -9.28
C ALA A 439 8.31 5.89 -9.32
N GLU A 440 9.31 6.77 -9.35
CA GLU A 440 9.08 8.21 -9.44
C GLU A 440 8.38 8.60 -10.75
N SER A 441 8.76 7.97 -11.85
CA SER A 441 8.11 8.17 -13.15
C SER A 441 6.64 7.75 -13.14
N GLN A 442 6.31 6.61 -12.50
CA GLN A 442 4.94 6.13 -12.35
C GLN A 442 4.08 7.09 -11.53
N GLN A 443 4.58 7.50 -10.37
CA GLN A 443 3.88 8.43 -9.47
C GLN A 443 3.59 9.77 -10.15
N TRP A 444 4.55 10.30 -10.91
CA TRP A 444 4.38 11.56 -11.62
C TRP A 444 3.43 11.46 -12.79
N ARG A 445 3.42 10.34 -13.53
CA ARG A 445 2.43 10.08 -14.57
C ARG A 445 1.03 10.01 -14.00
N GLU A 446 0.84 9.28 -12.91
CA GLU A 446 -0.45 9.18 -12.24
C GLU A 446 -0.94 10.56 -11.75
N THR A 447 -0.08 11.32 -11.10
CA THR A 447 -0.37 12.70 -10.68
C THR A 447 -0.79 13.55 -11.87
N ALA A 448 -0.02 13.55 -12.96
CA ALA A 448 -0.29 14.37 -14.13
C ALA A 448 -1.60 13.98 -14.85
N ARG A 449 -1.95 12.69 -14.90
CA ARG A 449 -3.23 12.21 -15.48
C ARG A 449 -4.45 12.71 -14.72
N ASN A 450 -4.34 12.81 -13.41
CA ASN A 450 -5.46 13.18 -12.53
C ASN A 450 -5.64 14.71 -12.41
N LEU A 451 -4.73 15.52 -12.97
CA LEU A 451 -4.80 16.96 -12.91
C LEU A 451 -5.40 17.58 -14.18
N THR A 452 -6.33 18.51 -13.99
CA THR A 452 -6.78 19.41 -15.06
C THR A 452 -5.64 20.36 -15.49
N PRO A 453 -5.70 20.99 -16.68
CA PRO A 453 -4.70 21.96 -17.11
C PRO A 453 -4.45 23.09 -16.09
N ASP A 454 -5.50 23.59 -15.45
CA ASP A 454 -5.39 24.63 -14.42
C ASP A 454 -4.71 24.12 -13.15
N GLN A 455 -5.01 22.90 -12.73
CA GLN A 455 -4.35 22.27 -11.57
C GLN A 455 -2.87 21.99 -11.85
N ARG A 456 -2.51 21.58 -13.07
CA ARG A 456 -1.09 21.45 -13.48
C ARG A 456 -0.35 22.76 -13.37
N LEU A 457 -0.95 23.87 -13.86
CA LEU A 457 -0.36 25.21 -13.72
C LEU A 457 -0.19 25.59 -12.25
N GLN A 458 -1.19 25.34 -11.40
CA GLN A 458 -1.12 25.61 -9.96
C GLN A 458 0.02 24.82 -9.29
N LEU A 459 0.17 23.54 -9.63
CA LEU A 459 1.26 22.70 -9.13
C LEU A 459 2.63 23.28 -9.50
N MET A 460 2.81 23.66 -10.76
CA MET A 460 4.07 24.25 -11.24
C MET A 460 4.36 25.61 -10.58
N GLN A 461 3.33 26.41 -10.29
CA GLN A 461 3.47 27.67 -9.55
C GLN A 461 3.86 27.44 -8.08
N GLN A 462 3.27 26.43 -7.42
CA GLN A 462 3.66 26.04 -6.05
C GLN A 462 5.12 25.60 -6.00
N TRP A 463 5.57 24.83 -6.97
CA TRP A 463 6.97 24.43 -7.06
C TRP A 463 7.92 25.60 -7.29
N ALA A 464 7.56 26.53 -8.16
CA ALA A 464 8.37 27.73 -8.33
C ALA A 464 8.55 28.49 -7.00
N GLN A 465 7.49 28.56 -6.19
CA GLN A 465 7.52 29.21 -4.88
C GLN A 465 8.29 28.41 -3.82
N SER A 466 8.37 27.07 -3.91
CA SER A 466 9.19 26.26 -3.00
C SER A 466 10.70 26.46 -3.25
N VAL A 467 11.11 26.74 -4.49
CA VAL A 467 12.51 27.06 -4.80
C VAL A 467 12.96 28.37 -4.14
N SER A 468 12.12 29.39 -4.13
CA SER A 468 12.41 30.67 -3.46
C SER A 468 11.11 31.44 -3.23
N THR A 469 10.96 32.01 -2.03
CA THR A 469 9.80 32.84 -1.69
C THR A 469 9.67 34.01 -2.69
N GLY A 470 8.48 34.12 -3.28
CA GLY A 470 8.18 35.14 -4.29
C GLY A 470 8.69 34.80 -5.70
N ALA A 471 9.17 33.58 -5.93
CA ALA A 471 9.50 33.12 -7.27
C ALA A 471 8.25 33.05 -8.16
N THR A 472 8.42 33.39 -9.43
CA THR A 472 7.36 33.39 -10.44
C THR A 472 7.73 32.45 -11.59
N LEU A 473 6.79 31.62 -11.98
CA LEU A 473 6.91 30.71 -13.12
C LEU A 473 6.83 31.49 -14.42
N GLN A 474 7.80 31.31 -15.31
CA GLN A 474 7.86 31.98 -16.62
C GLN A 474 7.52 31.01 -17.76
N LYS A 475 8.12 29.82 -17.74
CA LYS A 475 7.87 28.74 -18.70
C LYS A 475 7.83 27.43 -17.96
N TRP A 476 7.07 26.48 -18.48
CA TRP A 476 7.01 25.15 -17.91
C TRP A 476 6.56 24.10 -18.93
N SER A 477 6.92 22.87 -18.67
CA SER A 477 6.45 21.69 -19.37
C SER A 477 6.20 20.60 -18.35
N LEU A 478 4.97 20.12 -18.28
CA LEU A 478 4.52 18.96 -17.52
C LEU A 478 3.69 18.10 -18.47
N PRO A 479 4.17 16.90 -18.87
CA PRO A 479 3.42 15.99 -19.72
C PRO A 479 2.06 15.61 -19.11
N ASP A 480 1.13 15.13 -19.95
CA ASP A 480 -0.24 14.79 -19.51
C ASP A 480 -0.35 13.45 -18.77
N GLY A 481 0.76 12.74 -18.60
CA GLY A 481 0.80 11.45 -17.92
C GLY A 481 0.31 10.28 -18.77
N SER A 482 0.07 10.47 -20.08
CA SER A 482 -0.23 9.35 -20.98
C SER A 482 0.88 8.29 -20.96
N VAL A 483 0.47 7.02 -21.12
CA VAL A 483 1.42 5.90 -21.16
C VAL A 483 2.37 6.09 -22.33
N GLY A 484 3.63 6.32 -22.04
CA GLY A 484 4.71 6.46 -23.00
C GLY A 484 5.86 5.52 -22.66
N ASN A 485 6.62 5.14 -23.65
CA ASN A 485 7.88 4.41 -23.42
C ASN A 485 8.92 5.41 -22.92
N GLY A 486 9.32 5.31 -21.66
CA GLY A 486 10.43 6.08 -21.13
C GLY A 486 10.15 6.84 -19.83
N ASN A 487 11.12 7.65 -19.43
CA ASN A 487 11.12 8.42 -18.21
C ASN A 487 10.14 9.60 -18.29
N PHE A 488 9.69 10.08 -17.15
CA PHE A 488 8.83 11.27 -17.05
C PHE A 488 9.68 12.51 -16.81
N SER A 489 9.60 13.52 -17.65
CA SER A 489 10.45 14.70 -17.53
C SER A 489 9.63 15.99 -17.37
N ILE A 490 10.08 16.84 -16.46
CA ILE A 490 9.49 18.13 -16.14
C ILE A 490 10.54 19.23 -16.39
N GLN A 491 10.10 20.35 -16.91
CA GLN A 491 10.98 21.50 -17.14
C GLN A 491 10.31 22.78 -16.63
N MET A 492 11.11 23.66 -16.01
CA MET A 492 10.66 24.97 -15.56
C MET A 492 11.71 26.05 -15.83
N SER A 493 11.21 27.24 -16.13
CA SER A 493 11.98 28.49 -16.12
C SER A 493 11.29 29.47 -15.17
N LEU A 494 12.01 29.98 -14.18
CA LEU A 494 11.45 30.85 -13.13
C LEU A 494 12.35 32.02 -12.82
N SER A 495 11.72 33.09 -12.34
CA SER A 495 12.40 34.25 -11.77
C SER A 495 12.25 34.23 -10.26
N ALA A 496 13.36 34.21 -9.55
CA ALA A 496 13.46 34.16 -8.08
C ALA A 496 14.08 35.46 -7.56
N PRO A 497 13.29 36.48 -7.23
CA PRO A 497 13.81 37.82 -6.89
C PRO A 497 14.63 37.84 -5.59
N HIS A 498 14.48 36.83 -4.74
CA HIS A 498 15.06 36.74 -3.40
C HIS A 498 15.75 35.40 -3.14
N LEU A 499 16.43 34.82 -4.14
CA LEU A 499 17.13 33.54 -3.98
C LEU A 499 18.28 33.68 -2.97
N ALA A 500 19.07 34.73 -3.05
CA ALA A 500 20.16 35.03 -2.15
C ALA A 500 19.83 36.21 -1.25
N LYS A 501 20.31 36.17 0.00
CA LYS A 501 20.24 37.31 0.94
C LYS A 501 21.46 38.20 0.77
N THR A 502 21.25 39.49 0.50
CA THR A 502 22.34 40.44 0.36
C THR A 502 22.46 41.34 1.58
N THR A 503 23.71 41.64 1.97
CA THR A 503 24.08 42.62 2.97
C THR A 503 24.96 43.70 2.32
N VAL A 504 25.47 44.63 3.10
CA VAL A 504 26.41 45.68 2.59
C VAL A 504 27.67 45.06 1.96
N HIS A 505 28.17 43.95 2.57
CA HIS A 505 29.44 43.35 2.20
C HIS A 505 29.33 41.93 1.63
N PHE A 506 28.24 41.24 1.89
CA PHE A 506 28.11 39.81 1.57
C PHE A 506 26.82 39.49 0.84
N MET A 507 26.87 38.42 0.08
CA MET A 507 25.72 37.73 -0.48
C MET A 507 25.74 36.27 0.02
N LEU A 508 24.62 35.81 0.57
CA LEU A 508 24.44 34.46 1.14
C LEU A 508 23.50 33.67 0.23
N ILE A 509 23.99 32.60 -0.36
CA ILE A 509 23.25 31.76 -1.32
C ILE A 509 23.00 30.40 -0.67
N PRO A 510 21.79 29.86 -0.70
CA PRO A 510 21.54 28.47 -0.25
C PRO A 510 22.40 27.49 -1.05
N ALA A 511 23.01 26.51 -0.39
CA ALA A 511 23.74 25.44 -1.07
C ALA A 511 22.78 24.41 -1.70
N ALA A 512 21.58 24.25 -1.14
CA ALA A 512 20.52 23.41 -1.71
C ALA A 512 19.54 24.29 -2.50
N ILE A 513 19.52 24.12 -3.82
CA ILE A 513 18.61 24.81 -4.73
C ILE A 513 18.04 23.76 -5.67
N GLY A 514 16.71 23.61 -5.73
CA GLY A 514 16.07 22.70 -6.68
C GLY A 514 14.88 21.95 -6.13
N LEU A 515 14.50 20.91 -6.82
CA LEU A 515 13.30 20.09 -6.55
C LEU A 515 13.54 18.91 -5.57
N ASN A 516 14.73 18.81 -5.00
CA ASN A 516 15.07 17.68 -4.09
C ASN A 516 14.43 17.89 -2.72
N ASP A 517 13.24 17.33 -2.54
CA ASP A 517 12.48 17.40 -1.28
C ASP A 517 12.62 16.13 -0.42
N SER A 518 13.23 15.05 -0.96
CA SER A 518 13.35 13.74 -0.30
C SER A 518 14.07 13.78 1.04
N ASN A 519 14.82 14.84 1.33
CA ASN A 519 15.56 15.04 2.57
C ASN A 519 15.10 16.28 3.37
N ALA A 520 13.89 16.80 3.11
CA ALA A 520 13.40 18.02 3.76
C ALA A 520 13.12 17.85 5.27
N HIS A 521 12.99 16.62 5.76
CA HIS A 521 12.78 16.32 7.19
C HIS A 521 13.37 14.96 7.58
N ASN A 522 13.71 14.82 8.85
CA ASN A 522 14.09 13.52 9.39
C ASN A 522 12.85 12.79 9.92
N PRO A 523 12.42 11.66 9.34
CA PRO A 523 11.31 10.88 9.85
C PRO A 523 11.65 10.13 11.15
N PHE A 524 12.95 9.99 11.48
CA PHE A 524 13.45 9.23 12.61
C PHE A 524 13.77 10.16 13.79
N VAL A 525 12.73 10.74 14.41
CA VAL A 525 12.87 11.72 15.49
C VAL A 525 12.87 11.12 16.90
N GLN A 526 12.38 9.90 17.07
CA GLN A 526 12.29 9.22 18.36
C GLN A 526 13.69 8.88 18.92
N ASP A 527 13.79 8.70 20.23
CA ASP A 527 15.08 8.35 20.86
C ASP A 527 15.40 6.86 20.77
N THR A 528 14.38 6.03 20.74
CA THR A 528 14.50 4.56 20.64
C THR A 528 13.51 4.01 19.62
N ARG A 529 13.77 2.80 19.16
CA ARG A 529 12.95 2.11 18.17
C ARG A 529 12.81 0.63 18.56
N VAL A 530 11.64 0.08 18.31
CA VAL A 530 11.31 -1.34 18.57
C VAL A 530 11.47 -2.16 17.29
N TRP A 531 10.95 -1.66 16.16
CA TRP A 531 10.93 -2.39 14.90
C TRP A 531 12.13 -2.08 14.02
N PRO A 532 12.57 -3.01 13.17
CA PRO A 532 13.58 -2.70 12.16
C PRO A 532 13.07 -1.63 11.19
N ILE A 533 13.99 -0.95 10.51
CA ILE A 533 13.67 -0.08 9.37
C ILE A 533 13.68 -0.95 8.12
N VAL A 534 12.58 -0.96 7.39
CA VAL A 534 12.45 -1.64 6.08
C VAL A 534 12.55 -0.60 4.98
N VAL A 535 13.46 -0.79 4.06
CA VAL A 535 13.62 0.01 2.85
C VAL A 535 13.21 -0.86 1.67
N SER A 536 12.05 -0.60 1.09
CA SER A 536 11.44 -1.40 0.01
C SER A 536 11.49 -0.71 -1.36
N ASN A 537 11.82 0.59 -1.41
CA ASN A 537 11.91 1.35 -2.66
C ASN A 537 13.34 1.84 -2.85
N PRO A 538 14.21 1.05 -3.52
CA PRO A 538 15.57 1.48 -3.83
C PRO A 538 15.51 2.59 -4.88
N MET A 539 16.35 3.63 -4.71
CA MET A 539 16.39 4.74 -5.64
C MET A 539 17.75 5.43 -5.64
N THR A 540 18.04 6.09 -6.75
CA THR A 540 19.15 7.04 -6.87
C THR A 540 18.59 8.41 -7.24
N GLU A 541 18.93 9.40 -6.44
CA GLU A 541 18.70 10.80 -6.76
C GLU A 541 20.04 11.44 -7.13
N HIS A 542 20.08 12.06 -8.29
CA HIS A 542 21.24 12.82 -8.74
C HIS A 542 20.82 14.24 -9.11
N SER A 543 21.50 15.24 -8.53
CA SER A 543 21.23 16.65 -8.81
C SER A 543 22.52 17.38 -9.13
N VAL A 544 22.50 18.16 -10.21
CA VAL A 544 23.61 19.05 -10.59
C VAL A 544 23.09 20.49 -10.67
N THR A 545 23.54 21.31 -9.74
CA THR A 545 23.22 22.75 -9.72
C THR A 545 24.42 23.56 -10.19
N THR A 546 24.25 24.29 -11.26
CA THR A 546 25.24 25.24 -11.77
C THR A 546 24.81 26.67 -11.44
N ILE A 547 25.62 27.40 -10.67
CA ILE A 547 25.36 28.80 -10.30
C ILE A 547 26.34 29.67 -11.05
N ASN A 548 25.82 30.49 -11.96
CA ASN A 548 26.59 31.54 -12.62
C ASN A 548 26.61 32.79 -11.71
N LEU A 549 27.82 33.19 -11.32
CA LEU A 549 28.05 34.22 -10.32
C LEU A 549 28.02 35.65 -10.94
N PRO A 550 27.45 36.64 -10.24
CA PRO A 550 27.41 38.01 -10.72
C PRO A 550 28.79 38.66 -10.67
N SER A 551 29.02 39.66 -11.53
CA SER A 551 30.19 40.51 -11.43
C SER A 551 30.17 41.36 -10.14
N GLY A 552 31.35 41.72 -9.61
CA GLY A 552 31.47 42.51 -8.39
C GLY A 552 31.34 41.69 -7.07
N TYR A 553 31.44 40.40 -7.18
CA TYR A 553 31.50 39.46 -6.02
C TYR A 553 32.58 38.42 -6.25
N GLU A 554 33.19 37.97 -5.17
CA GLU A 554 34.11 36.83 -5.11
C GLU A 554 33.67 35.86 -4.02
N ILE A 555 34.02 34.57 -4.16
CA ILE A 555 33.72 33.57 -3.17
C ILE A 555 34.57 33.79 -1.94
N GLU A 556 33.95 33.94 -0.78
CA GLU A 556 34.62 34.06 0.52
C GLU A 556 34.66 32.67 1.20
N GLU A 557 33.53 31.94 1.16
CA GLU A 557 33.41 30.62 1.78
C GLU A 557 32.50 29.69 0.99
N LEU A 558 32.92 28.46 0.80
CA LEU A 558 32.13 27.37 0.22
C LEU A 558 31.69 26.38 1.29
N PRO A 559 30.50 25.77 1.17
CA PRO A 559 30.11 24.70 2.04
C PRO A 559 31.07 23.51 1.89
N PRO A 560 31.40 22.79 2.97
CA PRO A 560 32.28 21.63 2.90
C PRO A 560 31.68 20.52 2.04
N ASP A 561 32.54 19.72 1.41
CA ASP A 561 32.09 18.47 0.82
C ASP A 561 31.56 17.52 1.90
N VAL A 562 30.48 16.82 1.60
CA VAL A 562 29.81 15.89 2.53
C VAL A 562 29.80 14.51 1.93
N SER A 563 30.16 13.51 2.73
CA SER A 563 30.05 12.09 2.35
C SER A 563 29.61 11.30 3.58
N LEU A 564 28.39 10.74 3.49
CA LEU A 564 27.73 9.99 4.56
C LEU A 564 27.33 8.62 4.02
N SER A 565 27.43 7.59 4.84
CA SER A 565 26.94 6.26 4.47
C SER A 565 26.49 5.47 5.70
N THR A 566 25.50 4.62 5.45
CA THR A 566 25.04 3.57 6.36
C THR A 566 24.99 2.26 5.59
N ALA A 567 24.41 1.20 6.16
CA ALA A 567 24.24 -0.06 5.45
C ALA A 567 23.43 0.05 4.16
N LEU A 568 22.37 0.91 4.14
CA LEU A 568 21.43 1.01 3.03
C LEU A 568 21.34 2.41 2.41
N PHE A 569 21.94 3.43 3.01
CA PHE A 569 21.87 4.80 2.53
C PHE A 569 23.25 5.39 2.28
N GLU A 570 23.39 6.11 1.18
CA GLU A 570 24.58 6.87 0.82
C GLU A 570 24.17 8.30 0.43
N TYR A 571 24.93 9.30 0.87
CA TYR A 571 24.75 10.70 0.48
C TYR A 571 26.11 11.32 0.22
N ARG A 572 26.23 12.00 -0.91
CA ARG A 572 27.43 12.74 -1.28
C ARG A 572 27.05 14.10 -1.85
N ARG A 573 27.66 15.16 -1.33
CA ARG A 573 27.62 16.51 -1.90
C ARG A 573 29.03 17.00 -2.13
N THR A 574 29.29 17.52 -3.34
CA THR A 574 30.57 18.15 -3.70
C THR A 574 30.28 19.52 -4.29
N THR A 575 31.18 20.49 -4.00
CA THR A 575 31.10 21.86 -4.55
C THR A 575 32.40 22.18 -5.26
N VAL A 576 32.32 22.50 -6.56
CA VAL A 576 33.49 22.82 -7.40
C VAL A 576 33.35 24.22 -7.99
N GLU A 577 34.37 25.04 -7.78
CA GLU A 577 34.52 26.34 -8.44
C GLU A 577 35.19 26.17 -9.80
N SER A 578 34.67 26.89 -10.81
CA SER A 578 35.32 26.94 -12.15
C SER A 578 36.65 27.68 -12.10
N PRO A 579 37.61 27.39 -13.01
CA PRO A 579 38.93 28.04 -13.03
C PRO A 579 38.86 29.55 -13.19
N ASP A 580 37.84 30.06 -13.88
CA ASP A 580 37.61 31.52 -14.08
C ASP A 580 36.87 32.17 -12.89
N LYS A 581 36.55 31.41 -11.84
CA LYS A 581 35.82 31.85 -10.64
C LYS A 581 34.43 32.46 -10.92
N ARG A 582 33.80 32.05 -12.02
CA ARG A 582 32.51 32.61 -12.46
C ARG A 582 31.36 31.64 -12.31
N LYS A 583 31.66 30.39 -12.02
CA LYS A 583 30.65 29.34 -11.84
C LYS A 583 30.96 28.48 -10.63
N LEU A 584 29.91 28.08 -9.96
CA LEU A 584 29.93 26.97 -8.99
C LEU A 584 29.11 25.83 -9.53
N VAL A 585 29.61 24.62 -9.36
CA VAL A 585 28.88 23.40 -9.65
C VAL A 585 28.74 22.60 -8.34
N ILE A 586 27.50 22.40 -7.91
CA ILE A 586 27.16 21.59 -6.75
C ILE A 586 26.54 20.29 -7.29
N SER A 587 27.16 19.17 -6.95
CA SER A 587 26.63 17.84 -7.28
C SER A 587 26.19 17.13 -6.02
N VAL A 588 24.96 16.63 -6.01
CA VAL A 588 24.40 15.84 -4.93
C VAL A 588 24.02 14.47 -5.48
N THR A 589 24.40 13.41 -4.79
CA THR A 589 23.95 12.04 -5.06
C THR A 589 23.43 11.43 -3.77
N SER A 590 22.22 10.91 -3.78
CA SER A 590 21.61 10.16 -2.71
C SER A 590 21.21 8.78 -3.22
N ILE A 591 21.55 7.73 -2.49
CA ILE A 591 21.23 6.35 -2.86
C ILE A 591 20.55 5.66 -1.69
N SER A 592 19.42 5.03 -1.93
CA SER A 592 18.79 4.07 -1.02
C SER A 592 18.78 2.68 -1.65
N LYS A 593 19.03 1.65 -0.84
CA LYS A 593 19.07 0.24 -1.26
C LYS A 593 18.00 -0.54 -0.51
N ASN A 594 17.44 -1.55 -1.14
CA ASN A 594 16.54 -2.49 -0.46
C ASN A 594 17.22 -3.18 0.70
N GLY A 595 16.48 -3.39 1.78
CA GLY A 595 16.96 -4.16 2.90
C GLY A 595 16.32 -3.79 4.23
N VAL A 596 16.85 -4.39 5.27
CA VAL A 596 16.34 -4.26 6.63
C VAL A 596 17.47 -3.79 7.56
N ILE A 597 17.24 -2.71 8.29
CA ILE A 597 18.18 -2.19 9.30
C ILE A 597 17.64 -2.55 10.69
N PRO A 598 18.38 -3.35 11.49
CA PRO A 598 17.92 -3.74 12.81
C PRO A 598 17.86 -2.53 13.78
N PRO A 599 17.00 -2.56 14.81
CA PRO A 599 16.84 -1.46 15.77
C PRO A 599 18.16 -1.02 16.45
N ALA A 600 19.12 -1.94 16.61
CA ALA A 600 20.43 -1.62 17.18
C ALA A 600 21.25 -0.60 16.36
N LEU A 601 20.96 -0.45 15.08
CA LEU A 601 21.62 0.52 14.19
C LEU A 601 20.79 1.79 13.97
N TYR A 602 19.68 1.94 14.67
CA TYR A 602 18.75 3.07 14.51
C TYR A 602 19.41 4.44 14.65
N THR A 603 20.27 4.61 15.67
CA THR A 603 20.97 5.87 15.92
C THR A 603 21.81 6.29 14.71
N GLN A 604 22.45 5.34 14.01
CA GLN A 604 23.24 5.66 12.81
C GLN A 604 22.37 6.22 11.68
N VAL A 605 21.14 5.71 11.51
CA VAL A 605 20.19 6.22 10.52
C VAL A 605 19.68 7.59 10.92
N LYS A 606 19.31 7.78 12.20
CA LYS A 606 18.88 9.08 12.73
C LYS A 606 19.96 10.17 12.53
N ASP A 607 21.22 9.85 12.84
CA ASP A 607 22.35 10.75 12.69
C ASP A 607 22.65 11.05 11.21
N TYR A 608 22.51 10.05 10.33
CA TYR A 608 22.65 10.21 8.89
C TYR A 608 21.66 11.27 8.36
N TYR A 609 20.37 11.15 8.66
CA TYR A 609 19.36 12.13 8.24
C TYR A 609 19.57 13.51 8.86
N ASN A 610 19.97 13.59 10.13
CA ASN A 610 20.31 14.87 10.78
C ASN A 610 21.50 15.55 10.11
N ALA A 611 22.51 14.79 9.70
CA ALA A 611 23.69 15.34 9.01
C ALA A 611 23.32 15.88 7.60
N ILE A 612 22.40 15.20 6.88
CA ILE A 612 21.88 15.70 5.60
C ILE A 612 21.10 17.02 5.81
N LEU A 613 20.22 17.07 6.80
CA LEU A 613 19.47 18.30 7.10
C LEU A 613 20.39 19.48 7.43
N HIS A 614 21.46 19.21 8.18
CA HIS A 614 22.48 20.21 8.47
C HIS A 614 23.18 20.67 7.20
N ALA A 615 23.60 19.72 6.35
CA ALA A 615 24.24 20.02 5.08
C ALA A 615 23.34 20.82 4.11
N ASN A 616 22.04 20.52 4.09
CA ASN A 616 21.09 21.28 3.27
C ASN A 616 20.88 22.72 3.74
N GLY A 617 21.17 23.01 5.02
CA GLY A 617 21.15 24.34 5.60
C GLY A 617 22.41 25.18 5.33
N ASP A 618 23.46 24.61 4.73
CA ASP A 618 24.70 25.32 4.43
C ASP A 618 24.50 26.46 3.44
N LEU A 619 25.37 27.48 3.55
CA LEU A 619 25.36 28.64 2.70
C LEU A 619 26.68 28.79 1.93
N ILE A 620 26.60 29.29 0.72
CA ILE A 620 27.73 29.82 -0.02
C ILE A 620 27.81 31.31 0.33
N ILE A 621 28.98 31.75 0.79
CA ILE A 621 29.22 33.16 1.16
C ILE A 621 30.06 33.82 0.09
N MET A 622 29.53 34.88 -0.49
CA MET A 622 30.24 35.76 -1.43
C MET A 622 30.47 37.11 -0.81
N LYS A 623 31.65 37.68 -1.04
CA LYS A 623 32.06 39.01 -0.63
C LYS A 623 32.03 39.96 -1.80
N LYS A 624 31.51 41.16 -1.58
CA LYS A 624 31.48 42.20 -2.56
C LYS A 624 32.90 42.73 -2.79
N THR A 625 33.36 42.69 -4.06
CA THR A 625 34.60 43.32 -4.45
C THR A 625 34.29 44.79 -4.68
N GLY A 626 34.92 45.69 -3.92
CA GLY A 626 34.65 47.12 -3.80
C GLY A 626 34.64 47.92 -5.10
#